data_4bcfac114f1c508a35906823306d3196
#
_entry.id   4bcfac114f1c508a35906823306d3196
#
_cell.length_a   1.000
_cell.length_b   1.000
_cell.length_c   1.000
_cell.angle_alpha   90.00
_cell.angle_beta   90.00
_cell.angle_gamma   90.00
#
_symmetry.space_group_name_H-M   'P 1'
#
loop_
_entity.id
_entity.type
_entity.pdbx_description
1 polymer ?
#
loop_
_entity_poly.entity_id
_entity_poly.type
_entity_poly.pdbx_seq_one_letter_code
_entity_poly.pdbx_strand_id
1 'polypeptide(L)'
;MPAALEISSLQKTYANGFEALKGIDLNVQEGDFYALLGPNGAGKSTTIGIVSSLVSKSGGKVRICGIDIDEDFSLAKKQIGIVPQEFNFNVFEKVEDVLIHQAGYYGIPIGLARQRAVYYLEKLGIADKQ
;
A
#
# COMPACT_ATOMS: atom_id res chain seq x y z
N MET A 1 7.86 20.80 -3.85
CA MET A 1 6.75 19.85 -3.98
C MET A 1 6.57 19.09 -2.67
N PRO A 2 5.33 18.83 -2.24
CA PRO A 2 5.13 18.02 -1.05
C PRO A 2 5.62 16.59 -1.28
N ALA A 3 6.09 15.94 -0.23
CA ALA A 3 6.50 14.55 -0.30
C ALA A 3 5.27 13.64 -0.38
N ALA A 4 5.31 12.67 -1.27
CA ALA A 4 4.27 11.65 -1.35
C ALA A 4 4.39 10.65 -0.20
N LEU A 5 5.63 10.35 0.23
CA LEU A 5 5.90 9.45 1.33
C LEU A 5 7.07 9.99 2.15
N GLU A 6 6.87 10.12 3.46
CA GLU A 6 7.91 10.53 4.40
C GLU A 6 8.00 9.49 5.50
N ILE A 7 9.18 8.93 5.68
CA ILE A 7 9.47 7.97 6.75
C ILE A 7 10.61 8.53 7.57
N SER A 8 10.41 8.61 8.89
CA SER A 8 11.40 9.16 9.82
C SER A 8 11.65 8.16 10.94
N SER A 9 12.88 7.71 11.07
CA SER A 9 13.36 6.82 12.14
C SER A 9 12.49 5.58 12.33
N LEU A 10 12.05 4.99 11.22
CA LEU A 10 11.14 3.85 11.26
C LEU A 10 11.81 2.63 11.86
N GLN A 11 11.15 2.04 12.84
CA GLN A 11 11.62 0.88 13.58
C GLN A 11 10.59 -0.22 13.60
N LYS A 12 11.07 -1.45 13.52
CA LYS A 12 10.22 -2.63 13.69
C LYS A 12 11.02 -3.76 14.32
N THR A 13 10.53 -4.19 15.47
CA THR A 13 11.01 -5.41 16.15
C THR A 13 9.83 -6.37 16.27
N TYR A 14 9.99 -7.57 15.75
CA TYR A 14 8.96 -8.60 15.81
C TYR A 14 8.93 -9.27 17.19
N ALA A 15 7.85 -10.01 17.47
CA ALA A 15 7.65 -10.65 18.76
C ALA A 15 8.78 -11.64 19.14
N ASN A 16 9.44 -12.21 18.13
CA ASN A 16 10.58 -13.12 18.35
C ASN A 16 11.91 -12.39 18.64
N GLY A 17 11.88 -11.06 18.74
CA GLY A 17 13.07 -10.25 18.98
C GLY A 17 13.83 -9.84 17.72
N PHE A 18 13.41 -10.26 16.54
CA PHE A 18 14.08 -9.88 15.30
C PHE A 18 13.81 -8.41 14.98
N GLU A 19 14.90 -7.63 14.88
CA GLU A 19 14.85 -6.20 14.58
C GLU A 19 14.97 -5.99 13.08
N ALA A 20 13.82 -5.91 12.39
CA ALA A 20 13.77 -5.79 10.94
C ALA A 20 14.14 -4.39 10.45
N LEU A 21 13.77 -3.36 11.21
CA LEU A 21 14.07 -1.96 10.89
C LEU A 21 14.67 -1.28 12.12
N LYS A 22 15.80 -0.63 11.94
CA LYS A 22 16.61 -0.03 13.02
C LYS A 22 16.62 1.49 13.00
N GLY A 23 15.59 2.09 12.46
CA GLY A 23 15.52 3.54 12.34
C GLY A 23 15.88 4.00 10.94
N ILE A 24 15.05 3.69 9.96
CA ILE A 24 15.27 4.11 8.59
C ILE A 24 14.57 5.42 8.29
N ASP A 25 15.17 6.20 7.40
CA ASP A 25 14.59 7.42 6.86
C ASP A 25 14.40 7.27 5.36
N LEU A 26 13.28 7.79 4.86
CA LEU A 26 12.96 7.72 3.45
C LEU A 26 12.09 8.91 3.08
N ASN A 27 12.35 9.50 1.92
CA ASN A 27 11.55 10.61 1.42
C ASN A 27 11.34 10.43 -0.08
N VAL A 28 10.07 10.26 -0.49
CA VAL A 28 9.69 10.10 -1.88
C VAL A 28 8.84 11.30 -2.26
N GLN A 29 9.29 12.06 -3.25
CA GLN A 29 8.57 13.23 -3.72
C GLN A 29 7.44 12.83 -4.67
N GLU A 30 6.43 13.69 -4.78
CA GLU A 30 5.35 13.50 -5.72
C GLU A 30 5.90 13.41 -7.15
N GLY A 31 5.46 12.38 -7.89
CA GLY A 31 5.94 12.14 -9.25
C GLY A 31 7.23 11.31 -9.36
N ASP A 32 7.88 11.00 -8.25
CA ASP A 32 9.09 10.17 -8.26
C ASP A 32 8.81 8.72 -8.60
N PHE A 33 9.78 8.12 -9.29
CA PHE A 33 9.88 6.67 -9.43
C PHE A 33 11.01 6.21 -8.52
N TYR A 34 10.67 5.52 -7.42
CA TYR A 34 11.60 5.17 -6.36
C TYR A 34 11.68 3.66 -6.19
N ALA A 35 12.88 3.11 -6.13
CA ALA A 35 13.11 1.68 -5.97
C ALA A 35 13.78 1.36 -4.63
N LEU A 36 13.26 0.37 -3.92
CA LEU A 36 13.87 -0.21 -2.73
C LEU A 36 14.56 -1.51 -3.13
N LEU A 37 15.88 -1.53 -3.05
CA LEU A 37 16.70 -2.66 -3.45
C LEU A 37 17.40 -3.27 -2.23
N GLY A 38 17.58 -4.57 -2.26
CA GLY A 38 18.30 -5.27 -1.22
C GLY A 38 17.95 -6.76 -1.19
N PRO A 39 18.75 -7.59 -0.52
CA PRO A 39 18.44 -9.00 -0.38
C PRO A 39 17.20 -9.23 0.50
N ASN A 40 16.65 -10.42 0.43
CA ASN A 40 15.55 -10.81 1.32
C ASN A 40 16.00 -10.69 2.78
N GLY A 41 15.13 -10.13 3.62
CA GLY A 41 15.47 -9.88 5.01
C GLY A 41 16.10 -8.52 5.28
N ALA A 42 16.28 -7.68 4.24
CA ALA A 42 16.83 -6.32 4.39
C ALA A 42 15.80 -5.28 4.84
N GLY A 43 14.59 -5.70 5.18
CA GLY A 43 13.54 -4.79 5.65
C GLY A 43 12.65 -4.20 4.58
N LYS A 44 12.84 -4.55 3.30
CA LYS A 44 12.00 -4.05 2.20
C LYS A 44 10.52 -4.38 2.40
N SER A 45 10.24 -5.65 2.61
CA SER A 45 8.87 -6.14 2.80
C SER A 45 8.24 -5.57 4.07
N THR A 46 9.04 -5.42 5.12
CA THR A 46 8.58 -4.82 6.38
C THR A 46 8.21 -3.35 6.18
N THR A 47 9.06 -2.59 5.48
CA THR A 47 8.80 -1.18 5.19
C THR A 47 7.51 -1.03 4.38
N ILE A 48 7.36 -1.79 3.31
CA ILE A 48 6.15 -1.76 2.48
C ILE A 48 4.94 -2.22 3.28
N GLY A 49 5.08 -3.24 4.13
CA GLY A 49 4.02 -3.72 5.00
C GLY A 49 3.52 -2.65 5.98
N ILE A 50 4.42 -1.85 6.53
CA ILE A 50 4.05 -0.76 7.43
C ILE A 50 3.33 0.36 6.68
N VAL A 51 3.84 0.77 5.53
CA VAL A 51 3.23 1.81 4.71
C VAL A 51 1.83 1.39 4.24
N SER A 52 1.66 0.13 3.88
CA SER A 52 0.36 -0.41 3.44
C SER A 52 -0.52 -0.89 4.59
N SER A 53 -0.05 -0.76 5.83
CA SER A 53 -0.81 -1.08 7.05
C SER A 53 -1.04 -2.56 7.31
N LEU A 54 -0.28 -3.41 6.66
CA LEU A 54 -0.31 -4.85 6.91
C LEU A 54 0.55 -5.24 8.13
N VAL A 55 1.49 -4.37 8.51
CA VAL A 55 2.42 -4.57 9.62
C VAL A 55 2.38 -3.33 10.51
N SER A 56 2.34 -3.51 11.82
CA SER A 56 2.42 -2.40 12.77
C SER A 56 3.88 -2.03 13.03
N LYS A 57 4.18 -0.75 13.01
CA LYS A 57 5.53 -0.27 13.33
C LYS A 57 5.78 -0.34 14.84
N SER A 58 7.05 -0.44 15.23
CA SER A 58 7.47 -0.37 16.64
C SER A 58 7.82 1.05 17.06
N GLY A 59 8.27 1.89 16.15
CA GLY A 59 8.60 3.29 16.41
C GLY A 59 8.79 4.07 15.12
N GLY A 60 8.99 5.38 15.23
CA GLY A 60 9.16 6.26 14.10
C GLY A 60 7.85 6.81 13.57
N LYS A 61 7.94 7.57 12.47
CA LYS A 61 6.78 8.20 11.84
C LYS A 61 6.71 7.89 10.37
N VAL A 62 5.47 7.74 9.87
CA VAL A 62 5.17 7.57 8.45
C VAL A 62 4.08 8.55 8.08
N ARG A 63 4.33 9.36 7.05
CA ARG A 63 3.34 10.26 6.47
C ARG A 63 3.14 9.93 5.00
N ILE A 64 1.89 9.81 4.60
CA ILE A 64 1.49 9.55 3.22
C ILE A 64 0.73 10.76 2.73
N CYS A 65 1.26 11.43 1.72
CA CYS A 65 0.72 12.70 1.20
C CYS A 65 0.46 13.73 2.31
N GLY A 66 1.40 13.81 3.28
CA GLY A 66 1.31 14.70 4.40
C GLY A 66 0.45 14.22 5.57
N ILE A 67 -0.17 13.05 5.44
CA ILE A 67 -1.07 12.49 6.45
C ILE A 67 -0.31 11.48 7.31
N ASP A 68 -0.22 11.75 8.62
CA ASP A 68 0.41 10.82 9.56
C ASP A 68 -0.49 9.61 9.78
N ILE A 69 0.04 8.40 9.59
CA ILE A 69 -0.75 7.17 9.74
C ILE A 69 -1.21 6.93 11.18
N ASP A 70 -0.56 7.53 12.17
CA ASP A 70 -0.98 7.43 13.57
C ASP A 70 -2.12 8.42 13.90
N GLU A 71 -2.25 9.50 13.15
CA GLU A 71 -3.29 10.51 13.37
C GLU A 71 -4.56 10.21 12.60
N ASP A 72 -4.44 9.86 11.31
CA ASP A 72 -5.60 9.53 10.48
C ASP A 72 -5.26 8.40 9.51
N PHE A 73 -5.33 7.20 10.03
CA PHE A 73 -5.03 5.98 9.30
C PHE A 73 -5.96 5.78 8.09
N SER A 74 -7.26 6.01 8.28
CA SER A 74 -8.24 5.80 7.21
C SER A 74 -8.01 6.70 6.02
N LEU A 75 -7.68 7.98 6.28
CA LEU A 75 -7.42 8.94 5.21
C LEU A 75 -6.09 8.64 4.52
N ALA A 76 -5.05 8.30 5.28
CA ALA A 76 -3.76 7.92 4.72
C ALA A 76 -3.88 6.69 3.82
N LYS A 77 -4.63 5.69 4.24
CA LYS A 77 -4.86 4.45 3.50
C LYS A 77 -5.48 4.69 2.12
N LYS A 78 -6.34 5.71 2.00
CA LYS A 78 -6.98 6.06 0.73
C LYS A 78 -6.03 6.66 -0.30
N GLN A 79 -4.84 7.07 0.12
CA GLN A 79 -3.86 7.70 -0.75
C GLN A 79 -2.91 6.70 -1.41
N ILE A 80 -2.98 5.42 -1.06
CA ILE A 80 -2.05 4.40 -1.56
C ILE A 80 -2.78 3.29 -2.29
N GLY A 81 -2.05 2.66 -3.20
CA GLY A 81 -2.40 1.39 -3.79
C GLY A 81 -1.21 0.47 -3.73
N ILE A 82 -1.44 -0.81 -3.65
CA ILE A 82 -0.37 -1.80 -3.56
C ILE A 82 -0.61 -2.96 -4.52
N VAL A 83 0.48 -3.38 -5.17
CA VAL A 83 0.49 -4.61 -5.96
C VAL A 83 1.35 -5.61 -5.20
N PRO A 84 0.75 -6.62 -4.56
CA PRO A 84 1.50 -7.59 -3.77
C PRO A 84 2.32 -8.52 -4.67
N GLN A 85 3.34 -9.12 -4.09
CA GLN A 85 4.18 -10.10 -4.78
C GLN A 85 3.38 -11.35 -5.16
N GLU A 86 2.45 -11.75 -4.32
CA GLU A 86 1.57 -12.89 -4.54
C GLU A 86 0.12 -12.43 -4.70
N PHE A 87 -0.62 -13.11 -5.57
CA PHE A 87 -2.05 -12.84 -5.72
C PHE A 87 -2.80 -13.37 -4.50
N ASN A 88 -3.62 -12.53 -3.91
CA ASN A 88 -4.38 -12.86 -2.72
C ASN A 88 -5.85 -12.55 -2.95
N PHE A 89 -6.42 -13.20 -3.97
CA PHE A 89 -7.83 -13.06 -4.30
C PHE A 89 -8.42 -14.43 -4.65
N ASN A 90 -9.74 -14.52 -4.58
CA ASN A 90 -10.46 -15.74 -4.92
C ASN A 90 -10.46 -15.92 -6.45
N VAL A 91 -9.84 -17.01 -6.92
CA VAL A 91 -9.71 -17.31 -8.35
C VAL A 91 -11.05 -17.65 -9.01
N PHE A 92 -12.10 -17.91 -8.24
CA PHE A 92 -13.44 -18.17 -8.74
C PHE A 92 -14.29 -16.92 -8.91
N GLU A 93 -13.80 -15.77 -8.48
CA GLU A 93 -14.51 -14.51 -8.67
C GLU A 93 -14.25 -13.95 -10.07
N LYS A 94 -15.23 -13.17 -10.56
CA LYS A 94 -15.03 -12.41 -11.78
C LYS A 94 -14.01 -11.32 -11.54
N VAL A 95 -13.26 -10.94 -12.58
CA VAL A 95 -12.23 -9.89 -12.49
C VAL A 95 -12.82 -8.58 -11.98
N GLU A 96 -14.01 -8.20 -12.46
CA GLU A 96 -14.71 -7.01 -11.98
C GLU A 96 -14.97 -7.07 -10.48
N ASP A 97 -15.44 -8.21 -9.97
CA ASP A 97 -15.76 -8.39 -8.56
C ASP A 97 -14.50 -8.32 -7.69
N VAL A 98 -13.39 -8.86 -8.17
CA VAL A 98 -12.10 -8.74 -7.47
C VAL A 98 -11.72 -7.27 -7.27
N LEU A 99 -11.86 -6.46 -8.33
CA LEU A 99 -11.55 -5.03 -8.26
C LEU A 99 -12.48 -4.29 -7.32
N ILE A 100 -13.77 -4.62 -7.33
CA ILE A 100 -14.76 -3.99 -6.46
C ILE A 100 -14.49 -4.34 -5.00
N HIS A 101 -14.18 -5.59 -4.69
CA HIS A 101 -13.84 -6.01 -3.34
C HIS A 101 -12.57 -5.31 -2.83
N GLN A 102 -11.54 -5.22 -3.66
CA GLN A 102 -10.31 -4.52 -3.29
C GLN A 102 -10.58 -3.03 -3.03
N ALA A 103 -11.37 -2.38 -3.89
CA ALA A 103 -11.75 -0.98 -3.70
C ALA A 103 -12.49 -0.78 -2.37
N GLY A 104 -13.32 -1.75 -1.95
CA GLY A 104 -14.02 -1.71 -0.67
C GLY A 104 -13.09 -1.65 0.53
N TYR A 105 -11.96 -2.34 0.48
CA TYR A 105 -10.95 -2.29 1.53
C TYR A 105 -10.34 -0.90 1.70
N TYR A 106 -10.34 -0.09 0.64
CA TYR A 106 -9.83 1.29 0.67
C TYR A 106 -10.94 2.32 0.87
N GLY A 107 -12.15 1.87 1.19
CA GLY A 107 -13.26 2.74 1.51
C GLY A 107 -13.98 3.36 0.31
N ILE A 108 -13.82 2.79 -0.88
CA ILE A 108 -14.50 3.27 -2.09
C ILE A 108 -15.91 2.68 -2.14
N PRO A 109 -16.97 3.51 -2.26
CA PRO A 109 -18.35 3.01 -2.37
C PRO A 109 -18.52 2.08 -3.59
N ILE A 110 -19.41 1.08 -3.46
CA ILE A 110 -19.64 0.06 -4.49
C ILE A 110 -19.97 0.67 -5.87
N GLY A 111 -20.84 1.67 -5.92
CA GLY A 111 -21.22 2.31 -7.18
C GLY A 111 -20.03 2.93 -7.91
N LEU A 112 -19.20 3.67 -7.18
CA LEU A 112 -17.99 4.27 -7.72
C LEU A 112 -16.95 3.21 -8.06
N ALA A 113 -16.79 2.19 -7.22
CA ALA A 113 -15.87 1.08 -7.47
C ALA A 113 -16.21 0.36 -8.77
N ARG A 114 -17.49 0.11 -9.01
CA ARG A 114 -17.96 -0.54 -10.24
C ARG A 114 -17.66 0.29 -11.47
N GLN A 115 -17.91 1.60 -11.43
CA GLN A 115 -17.60 2.51 -12.53
C GLN A 115 -16.09 2.51 -12.83
N ARG A 116 -15.26 2.58 -11.80
CA ARG A 116 -13.81 2.58 -11.95
C ARG A 116 -13.29 1.24 -12.46
N ALA A 117 -13.87 0.12 -12.00
CA ALA A 117 -13.50 -1.21 -12.45
C ALA A 117 -13.73 -1.36 -13.96
N VAL A 118 -14.89 -0.95 -14.46
CA VAL A 118 -15.20 -0.99 -15.89
C VAL A 118 -14.22 -0.11 -16.67
N TYR A 119 -13.97 1.11 -16.19
CA TYR A 119 -13.06 2.05 -16.83
C TYR A 119 -11.64 1.45 -16.99
N TYR A 120 -11.09 0.88 -15.92
CA TYR A 120 -9.73 0.34 -15.95
C TYR A 120 -9.63 -0.97 -16.73
N LEU A 121 -10.66 -1.82 -16.67
CA LEU A 121 -10.68 -3.05 -17.45
C LEU A 121 -10.72 -2.74 -18.95
N GLU A 122 -11.51 -1.76 -19.37
CA GLU A 122 -11.54 -1.33 -20.77
C GLU A 122 -10.19 -0.75 -21.19
N LYS A 123 -9.59 0.08 -20.35
CA LYS A 123 -8.29 0.70 -20.62
C LYS A 123 -7.18 -0.34 -20.77
N LEU A 124 -7.24 -1.44 -20.03
CA LEU A 124 -6.28 -2.53 -20.09
C LEU A 124 -6.60 -3.54 -21.21
N GLY A 125 -7.76 -3.42 -21.85
CA GLY A 125 -8.17 -4.31 -22.93
C GLY A 125 -8.64 -5.69 -22.47
N ILE A 126 -9.11 -5.83 -21.23
CA ILE A 126 -9.58 -7.10 -20.66
C ILE A 126 -11.03 -7.05 -20.20
N ALA A 127 -11.79 -6.05 -20.63
CA ALA A 127 -13.18 -5.90 -20.22
C ALA A 127 -14.06 -7.07 -20.70
N ASP A 128 -13.71 -7.68 -21.82
CA ASP A 128 -14.41 -8.83 -22.39
C ASP A 128 -14.16 -10.16 -21.65
N LYS A 129 -13.27 -10.16 -20.66
CA LYS A 129 -12.87 -11.35 -19.91
C LYS A 129 -13.43 -11.40 -18.49
N GLN A 130 -14.48 -10.62 -18.24
CA GLN A 130 -15.13 -10.56 -16.95
C GLN A 130 -15.87 -11.84 -16.58
#